data_59bd452b9a3654ce2fa14973936264dd
#
_entry.id   59bd452b9a3654ce2fa14973936264dd
#
_cell.length_a   1.000
_cell.length_b   1.000
_cell.length_c   1.000
_cell.angle_alpha   90.00
_cell.angle_beta   90.00
_cell.angle_gamma   90.00
#
_symmetry.space_group_name_H-M   'P 1'
#
loop_
_entity.id
_entity.type
_entity.pdbx_description
1 polymer ?
#
loop_
_entity_poly.entity_id
_entity_poly.type
_entity_poly.pdbx_seq_one_letter_code
_entity_poly.pdbx_strand_id
1 'polypeptide(L)'
;MLGGWTLCCRGAGHPPHGGELSQDQVRVSVVIPTHNEAQSIGRVLADLPADTVTEVLVVDSNSTDGTPGIASKMGARILREPRRGYGRACLTGLAEASSPDIVVFLDGDYSDRPAELPFLLAPILDGRADITLGSRLQEPRSAGALPWHQIFGNRLAAGLIRILYRLDISDLGPFRAGRADVLRALALEETTYGWAVEMILKGKLAGFRVVEVPVSYHPRIGKSKISGTLRGTVGAAWFILSLIVRYYFRHRRARNPRTA
;
A
#
# COMPACT_ATOMS: atom_id res chain seq x y z
N MET A 1 27.00 7.59 6.38
CA MET A 1 27.38 6.17 6.24
C MET A 1 26.49 5.57 5.17
N LEU A 2 27.09 5.25 4.01
CA LEU A 2 26.38 4.74 2.83
C LEU A 2 26.24 3.21 3.00
N GLY A 3 25.07 2.76 3.39
CA GLY A 3 24.74 1.34 3.48
C GLY A 3 24.79 0.70 2.08
N GLY A 4 25.71 -0.24 1.88
CA GLY A 4 25.94 -0.93 0.62
C GLY A 4 24.79 -1.85 0.26
N TRP A 5 24.13 -1.58 -0.86
CA TRP A 5 23.17 -2.47 -1.51
C TRP A 5 23.90 -3.49 -2.37
N THR A 6 24.22 -4.63 -1.80
CA THR A 6 24.60 -5.79 -2.60
C THR A 6 23.33 -6.56 -2.95
N LEU A 7 22.65 -6.14 -4.03
CA LEU A 7 21.61 -6.96 -4.64
C LEU A 7 22.31 -8.17 -5.26
N CYS A 8 22.19 -9.31 -4.61
CA CYS A 8 22.61 -10.61 -5.13
C CYS A 8 21.66 -11.03 -6.27
N CYS A 9 21.75 -10.36 -7.43
CA CYS A 9 21.09 -10.76 -8.66
C CYS A 9 21.98 -11.75 -9.42
N ARG A 10 22.25 -12.91 -8.85
CA ARG A 10 22.65 -14.08 -9.63
C ARG A 10 21.40 -14.95 -9.77
N GLY A 11 20.87 -15.00 -11.02
CA GLY A 11 20.09 -16.12 -11.55
C GLY A 11 19.11 -16.79 -10.58
N ALA A 12 18.28 -16.04 -9.89
CA ALA A 12 17.15 -16.61 -9.19
C ALA A 12 16.10 -16.92 -10.27
N GLY A 13 16.04 -18.19 -10.68
CA GLY A 13 14.83 -18.75 -11.24
C GLY A 13 13.67 -18.28 -10.33
N HIS A 14 12.50 -18.05 -10.93
CA HIS A 14 11.27 -17.76 -10.23
C HIS A 14 11.25 -18.56 -8.93
N PRO A 15 11.12 -17.96 -7.73
CA PRO A 15 10.94 -18.76 -6.53
C PRO A 15 9.78 -19.71 -6.79
N PRO A 16 9.87 -20.97 -6.38
CA PRO A 16 8.84 -21.97 -6.65
C PRO A 16 7.51 -21.34 -6.24
N HIS A 17 6.54 -21.37 -7.16
CA HIS A 17 5.17 -20.92 -6.90
C HIS A 17 4.75 -21.62 -5.62
N GLY A 18 4.69 -20.87 -4.50
CA GLY A 18 4.22 -21.38 -3.24
C GLY A 18 2.87 -22.02 -3.50
N GLY A 19 2.65 -23.24 -2.99
CA GLY A 19 1.47 -24.04 -3.24
C GLY A 19 0.20 -23.21 -3.08
N GLU A 20 -0.87 -23.58 -3.76
CA GLU A 20 -2.20 -23.01 -3.62
C GLU A 20 -2.51 -22.89 -2.12
N LEU A 21 -2.70 -21.64 -1.66
CA LEU A 21 -3.07 -21.38 -0.28
C LEU A 21 -4.50 -21.89 -0.12
N SER A 22 -4.70 -22.94 0.67
CA SER A 22 -6.04 -23.39 1.01
C SER A 22 -6.79 -22.24 1.70
N GLN A 23 -7.92 -21.81 1.13
CA GLN A 23 -8.66 -20.64 1.60
C GLN A 23 -9.03 -20.70 3.10
N ASP A 24 -9.22 -21.89 3.64
CA ASP A 24 -9.63 -22.10 5.03
C ASP A 24 -8.51 -21.90 6.08
N GLN A 25 -7.28 -21.65 5.66
CA GLN A 25 -6.10 -21.54 6.55
C GLN A 25 -5.26 -20.29 6.33
N VAL A 26 -5.63 -19.40 5.38
CA VAL A 26 -4.85 -18.19 5.07
C VAL A 26 -5.00 -17.15 6.17
N ARG A 27 -3.88 -16.76 6.76
CA ARG A 27 -3.83 -15.70 7.78
C ARG A 27 -3.68 -14.34 7.11
N VAL A 28 -4.69 -13.50 7.28
CA VAL A 28 -4.73 -12.14 6.73
C VAL A 28 -4.58 -11.13 7.86
N SER A 29 -3.50 -10.33 7.84
CA SER A 29 -3.32 -9.19 8.72
C SER A 29 -3.65 -7.90 7.99
N VAL A 30 -4.50 -7.05 8.57
CA VAL A 30 -4.85 -5.73 8.05
C VAL A 30 -4.09 -4.66 8.84
N VAL A 31 -3.32 -3.84 8.14
CA VAL A 31 -2.56 -2.71 8.69
C VAL A 31 -3.27 -1.41 8.34
N ILE A 32 -3.65 -0.66 9.35
CA ILE A 32 -4.39 0.62 9.21
C ILE A 32 -3.54 1.74 9.84
N PRO A 33 -2.81 2.53 9.03
CA PRO A 33 -2.15 3.74 9.49
C PRO A 33 -3.17 4.79 9.94
N THR A 34 -3.01 5.33 11.15
CA THR A 34 -3.94 6.34 11.68
C THR A 34 -3.24 7.55 12.26
N HIS A 35 -3.88 8.71 12.11
CA HIS A 35 -3.57 9.93 12.83
C HIS A 35 -4.81 10.82 12.90
N ASN A 36 -5.46 10.89 14.08
CA ASN A 36 -6.71 11.61 14.28
C ASN A 36 -7.84 11.17 13.31
N GLU A 37 -8.24 9.90 13.45
CA GLU A 37 -9.31 9.26 12.67
C GLU A 37 -10.46 8.76 13.57
N ALA A 38 -10.69 9.39 14.75
CA ALA A 38 -11.73 8.96 15.70
C ALA A 38 -13.14 8.90 15.09
N GLN A 39 -13.43 9.75 14.08
CA GLN A 39 -14.75 9.80 13.44
C GLN A 39 -15.00 8.65 12.45
N SER A 40 -13.95 8.02 11.94
CA SER A 40 -14.00 7.03 10.85
C SER A 40 -13.56 5.64 11.26
N ILE A 41 -12.55 5.54 12.14
CA ILE A 41 -11.91 4.25 12.46
C ILE A 41 -12.89 3.17 12.92
N GLY A 42 -13.92 3.56 13.69
CA GLY A 42 -14.95 2.61 14.14
C GLY A 42 -15.73 1.99 12.97
N ARG A 43 -16.03 2.78 11.92
CA ARG A 43 -16.70 2.27 10.71
C ARG A 43 -15.78 1.39 9.89
N VAL A 44 -14.51 1.79 9.73
CA VAL A 44 -13.51 0.98 9.04
C VAL A 44 -13.41 -0.41 9.66
N LEU A 45 -13.32 -0.48 10.99
CA LEU A 45 -13.20 -1.75 11.70
C LEU A 45 -14.48 -2.60 11.65
N ALA A 46 -15.64 -1.95 11.71
CA ALA A 46 -16.95 -2.65 11.66
C ALA A 46 -17.23 -3.28 10.28
N ASP A 47 -16.73 -2.67 9.20
CA ASP A 47 -16.93 -3.14 7.83
C ASP A 47 -15.88 -4.17 7.37
N LEU A 48 -14.86 -4.48 8.17
CA LEU A 48 -13.92 -5.55 7.85
C LEU A 48 -14.62 -6.91 7.89
N PRO A 49 -14.43 -7.77 6.86
CA PRO A 49 -15.03 -9.10 6.85
C PRO A 49 -14.38 -10.00 7.92
N ALA A 50 -15.09 -10.22 9.03
CA ALA A 50 -14.58 -10.93 10.20
C ALA A 50 -14.10 -12.37 9.90
N ASP A 51 -14.76 -13.05 8.95
CA ASP A 51 -14.41 -14.42 8.56
C ASP A 51 -13.10 -14.48 7.73
N THR A 52 -12.64 -13.35 7.22
CA THR A 52 -11.47 -13.29 6.34
C THR A 52 -10.24 -12.73 7.06
N VAL A 53 -10.44 -11.83 8.03
CA VAL A 53 -9.35 -11.12 8.70
C VAL A 53 -8.95 -11.83 10.00
N THR A 54 -7.69 -12.25 10.08
CA THR A 54 -7.14 -12.90 11.27
C THR A 54 -6.65 -11.92 12.32
N GLU A 55 -6.10 -10.78 11.88
CA GLU A 55 -5.51 -9.76 12.76
C GLU A 55 -5.72 -8.36 12.18
N VAL A 56 -6.05 -7.40 13.04
CA VAL A 56 -6.12 -5.98 12.68
C VAL A 56 -5.12 -5.20 13.50
N LEU A 57 -4.19 -4.51 12.81
CA LEU A 57 -3.16 -3.66 13.38
C LEU A 57 -3.48 -2.19 13.07
N VAL A 58 -3.86 -1.44 14.07
CA VAL A 58 -4.00 0.02 13.95
C VAL A 58 -2.69 0.67 14.40
N VAL A 59 -1.97 1.25 13.44
CA VAL A 59 -0.69 1.90 13.70
C VAL A 59 -0.91 3.38 13.89
N ASP A 60 -0.88 3.80 15.15
CA ASP A 60 -1.20 5.16 15.54
C ASP A 60 0.01 6.09 15.57
N SER A 61 -0.06 7.17 14.81
CA SER A 61 0.97 8.21 14.72
C SER A 61 0.63 9.43 15.60
N ASN A 62 0.59 9.20 16.93
CA ASN A 62 0.31 10.23 17.94
C ASN A 62 -1.04 10.95 17.75
N SER A 63 -2.12 10.19 17.67
CA SER A 63 -3.48 10.75 17.72
C SER A 63 -3.80 11.37 19.08
N THR A 64 -4.55 12.47 19.05
CA THR A 64 -4.99 13.22 20.23
C THR A 64 -6.51 13.23 20.39
N ASP A 65 -7.25 12.56 19.49
CA ASP A 65 -8.71 12.59 19.39
C ASP A 65 -9.41 11.31 19.90
N GLY A 66 -8.66 10.40 20.51
CA GLY A 66 -9.20 9.14 21.01
C GLY A 66 -9.22 7.98 20.01
N THR A 67 -8.68 8.14 18.80
CA THR A 67 -8.58 7.08 17.77
C THR A 67 -8.10 5.74 18.33
N PRO A 68 -6.96 5.64 19.07
CA PRO A 68 -6.48 4.35 19.59
C PRO A 68 -7.45 3.68 20.55
N GLY A 69 -8.13 4.48 21.38
CA GLY A 69 -9.10 3.97 22.35
C GLY A 69 -10.34 3.37 21.69
N ILE A 70 -10.83 3.98 20.61
CA ILE A 70 -11.95 3.45 19.81
C ILE A 70 -11.53 2.16 19.15
N ALA A 71 -10.37 2.13 18.48
CA ALA A 71 -9.89 0.96 17.76
C ALA A 71 -9.62 -0.23 18.72
N SER A 72 -9.04 0.01 19.88
CA SER A 72 -8.80 -1.04 20.89
C SER A 72 -10.08 -1.66 21.41
N LYS A 73 -11.14 -0.86 21.64
CA LYS A 73 -12.45 -1.37 22.07
C LYS A 73 -13.12 -2.26 21.03
N MET A 74 -12.76 -2.11 19.77
CA MET A 74 -13.24 -2.93 18.65
C MET A 74 -12.35 -4.13 18.34
N GLY A 75 -11.38 -4.44 19.20
CA GLY A 75 -10.53 -5.62 19.09
C GLY A 75 -9.27 -5.43 18.26
N ALA A 76 -8.98 -4.24 17.74
CA ALA A 76 -7.75 -3.98 17.02
C ALA A 76 -6.54 -3.92 17.98
N ARG A 77 -5.42 -4.50 17.56
CA ARG A 77 -4.13 -4.37 18.22
C ARG A 77 -3.53 -3.01 17.86
N ILE A 78 -3.26 -2.20 18.87
CA ILE A 78 -2.73 -0.85 18.71
C ILE A 78 -1.20 -0.87 18.75
N LEU A 79 -0.58 -0.37 17.68
CA LEU A 79 0.86 -0.12 17.61
C LEU A 79 1.10 1.38 17.64
N ARG A 80 2.11 1.82 18.38
CA ARG A 80 2.51 3.23 18.42
C ARG A 80 3.70 3.48 17.52
N GLU A 81 3.55 4.39 16.54
CA GLU A 81 4.66 4.93 15.76
C GLU A 81 4.75 6.44 15.98
N PRO A 82 5.62 6.89 16.92
CA PRO A 82 5.66 8.30 17.32
C PRO A 82 6.15 9.24 16.23
N ARG A 83 6.87 8.71 15.25
CA ARG A 83 7.40 9.50 14.13
C ARG A 83 6.36 9.54 13.01
N ARG A 84 6.03 10.72 12.53
CA ARG A 84 5.07 10.90 11.45
C ARG A 84 5.59 10.32 10.14
N GLY A 85 4.70 9.73 9.36
CA GLY A 85 4.96 9.21 8.03
C GLY A 85 4.06 8.01 7.70
N TYR A 86 3.33 8.11 6.61
CA TYR A 86 2.44 7.04 6.15
C TYR A 86 3.19 5.71 5.95
N GLY A 87 4.26 5.75 5.17
CA GLY A 87 5.09 4.57 4.92
C GLY A 87 5.73 4.02 6.19
N ARG A 88 6.07 4.89 7.15
CA ARG A 88 6.60 4.47 8.43
C ARG A 88 5.59 3.63 9.22
N ALA A 89 4.34 4.09 9.30
CA ALA A 89 3.28 3.34 9.94
C ALA A 89 3.00 2.01 9.22
N CYS A 90 3.02 2.00 7.88
CA CYS A 90 2.91 0.75 7.10
C CYS A 90 4.06 -0.22 7.39
N LEU A 91 5.30 0.27 7.46
CA LEU A 91 6.48 -0.54 7.78
C LEU A 91 6.42 -1.10 9.20
N THR A 92 6.00 -0.30 10.18
CA THR A 92 5.79 -0.76 11.55
C THR A 92 4.73 -1.85 11.61
N GLY A 93 3.59 -1.68 10.93
CA GLY A 93 2.56 -2.71 10.86
C GLY A 93 3.03 -3.99 10.16
N LEU A 94 3.77 -3.88 9.06
CA LEU A 94 4.33 -5.04 8.36
C LEU A 94 5.34 -5.83 9.21
N ALA A 95 6.15 -5.13 9.99
CA ALA A 95 7.15 -5.74 10.88
C ALA A 95 6.51 -6.47 12.07
N GLU A 96 5.43 -5.90 12.62
CA GLU A 96 4.76 -6.37 13.84
C GLU A 96 3.62 -7.37 13.56
N ALA A 97 3.27 -7.60 12.30
CA ALA A 97 2.22 -8.55 11.94
C ALA A 97 2.58 -9.99 12.33
N SER A 98 1.64 -10.69 12.98
CA SER A 98 1.81 -12.00 13.63
C SER A 98 1.85 -13.15 12.62
N SER A 99 2.94 -13.25 11.86
CA SER A 99 3.17 -14.30 10.86
C SER A 99 2.03 -14.47 9.85
N PRO A 100 1.58 -13.41 9.18
CA PRO A 100 0.56 -13.50 8.15
C PRO A 100 1.06 -14.19 6.88
N ASP A 101 0.13 -14.73 6.10
CA ASP A 101 0.36 -15.17 4.72
C ASP A 101 0.15 -13.99 3.76
N ILE A 102 -0.85 -13.13 4.06
CA ILE A 102 -1.16 -11.91 3.30
C ILE A 102 -1.24 -10.72 4.25
N VAL A 103 -0.66 -9.59 3.85
CA VAL A 103 -0.84 -8.30 4.54
C VAL A 103 -1.62 -7.36 3.66
N VAL A 104 -2.64 -6.75 4.23
CA VAL A 104 -3.50 -5.73 3.60
C VAL A 104 -3.20 -4.37 4.22
N PHE A 105 -3.13 -3.33 3.41
CA PHE A 105 -3.02 -1.94 3.86
C PHE A 105 -4.28 -1.20 3.47
N LEU A 106 -4.84 -0.45 4.41
CA LEU A 106 -6.11 0.25 4.29
C LEU A 106 -6.07 1.56 5.07
N ASP A 107 -6.58 2.65 4.49
CA ASP A 107 -6.63 3.95 5.17
C ASP A 107 -7.73 3.97 6.26
N GLY A 108 -7.47 4.70 7.36
CA GLY A 108 -8.38 4.81 8.50
C GLY A 108 -9.53 5.81 8.30
N ASP A 109 -9.62 6.49 7.14
CA ASP A 109 -10.57 7.60 6.88
C ASP A 109 -11.90 7.17 6.23
N TYR A 110 -12.08 5.86 6.00
CA TYR A 110 -13.29 5.27 5.40
C TYR A 110 -13.56 5.72 3.96
N SER A 111 -12.56 6.17 3.23
CA SER A 111 -12.69 6.46 1.80
C SER A 111 -12.70 5.21 0.93
N ASP A 112 -11.92 4.20 1.29
CA ASP A 112 -12.01 2.84 0.76
C ASP A 112 -13.09 2.05 1.51
N ARG A 113 -13.63 1.01 0.90
CA ARG A 113 -14.61 0.09 1.51
C ARG A 113 -13.94 -1.16 2.03
N PRO A 114 -13.82 -1.34 3.37
CA PRO A 114 -13.19 -2.54 3.93
C PRO A 114 -13.88 -3.85 3.52
N ALA A 115 -15.19 -3.82 3.29
CA ALA A 115 -15.96 -4.97 2.81
C ALA A 115 -15.53 -5.47 1.42
N GLU A 116 -14.80 -4.66 0.63
CA GLU A 116 -14.25 -5.05 -0.68
C GLU A 116 -12.89 -5.76 -0.58
N LEU A 117 -12.38 -5.96 0.64
CA LEU A 117 -11.13 -6.69 0.88
C LEU A 117 -11.06 -8.05 0.16
N PRO A 118 -12.11 -8.88 0.09
CA PRO A 118 -12.07 -10.13 -0.65
C PRO A 118 -11.70 -9.98 -2.13
N PHE A 119 -12.06 -8.86 -2.78
CA PHE A 119 -11.69 -8.62 -4.17
C PHE A 119 -10.17 -8.44 -4.35
N LEU A 120 -9.50 -7.82 -3.37
CA LEU A 120 -8.04 -7.70 -3.39
C LEU A 120 -7.35 -9.03 -3.10
N LEU A 121 -7.94 -9.87 -2.27
CA LEU A 121 -7.37 -11.17 -1.92
C LEU A 121 -7.49 -12.19 -3.06
N ALA A 122 -8.60 -12.18 -3.80
CA ALA A 122 -8.91 -13.19 -4.80
C ALA A 122 -7.76 -13.44 -5.81
N PRO A 123 -7.12 -12.44 -6.45
CA PRO A 123 -6.01 -12.71 -7.36
C PRO A 123 -4.77 -13.31 -6.69
N ILE A 124 -4.56 -13.03 -5.39
CA ILE A 124 -3.44 -13.60 -4.63
C ILE A 124 -3.73 -15.05 -4.29
N LEU A 125 -4.94 -15.34 -3.81
CA LEU A 125 -5.39 -16.69 -3.46
C LEU A 125 -5.42 -17.61 -4.66
N ASP A 126 -5.87 -17.10 -5.82
CA ASP A 126 -5.85 -17.82 -7.10
C ASP A 126 -4.43 -17.98 -7.70
N GLY A 127 -3.39 -17.50 -7.03
CA GLY A 127 -2.04 -17.55 -7.53
C GLY A 127 -1.81 -16.71 -8.80
N ARG A 128 -2.68 -15.74 -9.13
CA ARG A 128 -2.55 -14.84 -10.30
C ARG A 128 -1.76 -13.57 -10.00
N ALA A 129 -1.66 -13.18 -8.73
CA ALA A 129 -0.93 -12.00 -8.27
C ALA A 129 -0.09 -12.31 -7.03
N ASP A 130 0.97 -11.53 -6.85
CA ASP A 130 1.77 -11.49 -5.63
C ASP A 130 1.48 -10.23 -4.82
N ILE A 131 1.08 -9.16 -5.54
CA ILE A 131 0.63 -7.88 -4.98
C ILE A 131 -0.61 -7.42 -5.75
N THR A 132 -1.63 -6.99 -5.03
CA THR A 132 -2.84 -6.38 -5.60
C THR A 132 -2.99 -4.93 -5.17
N LEU A 133 -3.50 -4.11 -6.09
CA LEU A 133 -3.71 -2.67 -5.93
C LEU A 133 -5.19 -2.36 -6.19
N GLY A 134 -5.86 -1.74 -5.24
CA GLY A 134 -7.21 -1.22 -5.46
C GLY A 134 -7.18 0.02 -6.36
N SER A 135 -7.82 -0.07 -7.54
CA SER A 135 -7.94 1.04 -8.47
C SER A 135 -9.27 1.77 -8.27
N ARG A 136 -9.18 3.03 -7.90
CA ARG A 136 -10.34 3.94 -7.71
C ARG A 136 -10.80 4.59 -9.01
N LEU A 137 -10.10 4.32 -10.11
CA LEU A 137 -10.36 4.92 -11.43
C LEU A 137 -11.15 3.99 -12.36
N GLN A 138 -11.26 2.71 -12.03
CA GLN A 138 -11.92 1.70 -12.85
C GLN A 138 -13.41 1.56 -12.55
N GLU A 139 -13.85 1.87 -11.32
CA GLU A 139 -15.25 1.81 -10.89
C GLU A 139 -15.91 3.21 -10.81
N PRO A 140 -17.26 3.28 -10.85
CA PRO A 140 -17.96 4.51 -10.58
C PRO A 140 -17.62 5.07 -9.20
N ARG A 141 -17.22 6.32 -9.18
CA ARG A 141 -16.85 7.03 -7.96
C ARG A 141 -18.00 7.86 -7.45
N SER A 142 -18.13 7.98 -6.14
CA SER A 142 -19.02 8.97 -5.55
C SER A 142 -18.60 10.39 -5.97
N ALA A 143 -19.55 11.23 -6.29
CA ALA A 143 -19.27 12.62 -6.69
C ALA A 143 -18.41 13.33 -5.62
N GLY A 144 -17.31 13.97 -6.04
CA GLY A 144 -16.42 14.70 -5.14
C GLY A 144 -15.44 13.84 -4.33
N ALA A 145 -15.44 12.52 -4.47
CA ALA A 145 -14.53 11.63 -3.72
C ALA A 145 -13.05 11.88 -4.08
N LEU A 146 -12.76 12.14 -5.34
CA LEU A 146 -11.40 12.39 -5.82
C LEU A 146 -11.34 13.71 -6.59
N PRO A 147 -10.61 14.73 -6.09
CA PRO A 147 -10.41 15.99 -6.81
C PRO A 147 -9.72 15.78 -8.16
N TRP A 148 -10.07 16.58 -9.17
CA TRP A 148 -9.55 16.45 -10.54
C TRP A 148 -8.03 16.49 -10.64
N HIS A 149 -7.38 17.33 -9.82
CA HIS A 149 -5.90 17.44 -9.78
C HIS A 149 -5.23 16.17 -9.25
N GLN A 150 -5.87 15.43 -8.34
CA GLN A 150 -5.38 14.13 -7.89
C GLN A 150 -5.55 13.07 -8.98
N ILE A 151 -6.66 13.07 -9.71
CA ILE A 151 -6.89 12.19 -10.86
C ILE A 151 -5.80 12.44 -11.92
N PHE A 152 -5.52 13.70 -12.22
CA PHE A 152 -4.47 14.07 -13.18
C PHE A 152 -3.09 13.60 -12.71
N GLY A 153 -2.74 13.86 -11.45
CA GLY A 153 -1.47 13.42 -10.86
C GLY A 153 -1.30 11.90 -10.89
N ASN A 154 -2.35 11.16 -10.54
CA ASN A 154 -2.35 9.69 -10.58
C ASN A 154 -2.18 9.16 -12.00
N ARG A 155 -2.91 9.71 -12.98
CA ARG A 155 -2.77 9.32 -14.40
C ARG A 155 -1.39 9.60 -14.95
N LEU A 156 -0.79 10.74 -14.59
CA LEU A 156 0.56 11.09 -15.00
C LEU A 156 1.59 10.11 -14.42
N ALA A 157 1.49 9.81 -13.12
CA ALA A 157 2.39 8.86 -12.44
C ALA A 157 2.21 7.43 -13.00
N ALA A 158 0.98 6.97 -13.18
CA ALA A 158 0.67 5.68 -13.79
C ALA A 158 1.18 5.58 -15.23
N GLY A 159 1.00 6.64 -16.03
CA GLY A 159 1.54 6.72 -17.39
C GLY A 159 3.07 6.61 -17.43
N LEU A 160 3.75 7.28 -16.50
CA LEU A 160 5.21 7.20 -16.38
C LEU A 160 5.67 5.80 -15.96
N ILE A 161 4.97 5.15 -15.03
CA ILE A 161 5.22 3.76 -14.63
C ILE A 161 5.01 2.81 -15.82
N ARG A 162 3.94 2.99 -16.59
CA ARG A 162 3.67 2.18 -17.79
C ARG A 162 4.82 2.28 -18.80
N ILE A 163 5.30 3.50 -19.08
CA ILE A 163 6.37 3.72 -20.06
C ILE A 163 7.71 3.16 -19.56
N LEU A 164 8.09 3.46 -18.32
CA LEU A 164 9.43 3.13 -17.81
C LEU A 164 9.54 1.67 -17.36
N TYR A 165 8.48 1.12 -16.78
CA TYR A 165 8.50 -0.21 -16.15
C TYR A 165 7.68 -1.26 -16.90
N ARG A 166 6.95 -0.87 -17.95
CA ARG A 166 6.03 -1.75 -18.70
C ARG A 166 5.03 -2.43 -17.76
N LEU A 167 4.51 -1.68 -16.80
CA LEU A 167 3.49 -2.10 -15.86
C LEU A 167 2.22 -1.32 -16.12
N ASP A 168 1.16 -2.01 -16.49
CA ASP A 168 -0.13 -1.40 -16.82
C ASP A 168 -0.95 -1.26 -15.53
N ILE A 169 -0.92 -0.08 -14.96
CA ILE A 169 -1.72 0.33 -13.81
C ILE A 169 -2.35 1.69 -14.11
N SER A 170 -3.49 1.96 -13.51
CA SER A 170 -4.25 3.19 -13.71
C SER A 170 -4.22 4.12 -12.49
N ASP A 171 -4.00 3.58 -11.29
CA ASP A 171 -4.10 4.31 -10.03
C ASP A 171 -2.97 3.93 -9.04
N LEU A 172 -2.75 4.78 -8.05
CA LEU A 172 -1.81 4.60 -6.94
C LEU A 172 -2.56 4.58 -5.60
N GLY A 173 -3.73 3.95 -5.56
CA GLY A 173 -4.61 3.89 -4.39
C GLY A 173 -3.93 3.33 -3.13
N PRO A 174 -4.42 3.68 -1.93
CA PRO A 174 -3.87 3.19 -0.66
C PRO A 174 -4.31 1.75 -0.35
N PHE A 175 -5.51 1.33 -0.79
CA PHE A 175 -6.04 0.00 -0.53
C PHE A 175 -5.32 -1.04 -1.37
N ARG A 176 -4.56 -1.90 -0.72
CA ARG A 176 -3.70 -2.87 -1.39
C ARG A 176 -3.42 -4.09 -0.54
N ALA A 177 -3.10 -5.21 -1.17
CA ALA A 177 -2.69 -6.43 -0.48
C ALA A 177 -1.43 -7.01 -1.13
N GLY A 178 -0.70 -7.81 -0.38
CA GLY A 178 0.45 -8.54 -0.89
C GLY A 178 0.79 -9.73 -0.03
N ARG A 179 1.40 -10.73 -0.62
CA ARG A 179 1.96 -11.87 0.11
C ARG A 179 3.00 -11.35 1.10
N ALA A 180 2.98 -11.83 2.31
CA ALA A 180 3.86 -11.34 3.37
C ALA A 180 5.33 -11.63 3.10
N ASP A 181 5.65 -12.79 2.53
CA ASP A 181 7.00 -13.16 2.11
C ASP A 181 7.54 -12.22 1.01
N VAL A 182 6.70 -11.89 0.03
CA VAL A 182 7.01 -10.93 -1.03
C VAL A 182 7.26 -9.54 -0.46
N LEU A 183 6.33 -9.02 0.36
CA LEU A 183 6.44 -7.69 0.94
C LEU A 183 7.71 -7.54 1.80
N ARG A 184 8.10 -8.58 2.56
CA ARG A 184 9.34 -8.60 3.33
C ARG A 184 10.57 -8.65 2.41
N ALA A 185 10.53 -9.44 1.32
CA ALA A 185 11.62 -9.54 0.36
C ALA A 185 11.87 -8.22 -0.40
N LEU A 186 10.85 -7.36 -0.55
CA LEU A 186 11.01 -6.05 -1.18
C LEU A 186 11.89 -5.09 -0.39
N ALA A 187 12.13 -5.33 0.90
CA ALA A 187 12.93 -4.46 1.78
C ALA A 187 12.54 -2.98 1.60
N LEU A 188 11.26 -2.67 1.84
CA LEU A 188 10.71 -1.33 1.67
C LEU A 188 11.33 -0.36 2.70
N GLU A 189 11.69 0.84 2.25
CA GLU A 189 12.43 1.83 3.06
C GLU A 189 11.77 3.21 3.10
N GLU A 190 10.90 3.50 2.12
CA GLU A 190 10.25 4.80 2.03
C GLU A 190 9.31 5.00 3.21
N THR A 191 9.48 6.10 3.92
CA THR A 191 8.76 6.36 5.17
C THR A 191 7.59 7.31 5.04
N THR A 192 7.39 7.88 3.85
CA THR A 192 6.34 8.86 3.58
C THR A 192 5.27 8.29 2.63
N TYR A 193 4.53 9.14 1.94
CA TYR A 193 3.54 8.74 0.93
C TYR A 193 4.14 8.08 -0.31
N GLY A 194 5.46 8.17 -0.51
CA GLY A 194 6.17 7.45 -1.58
C GLY A 194 6.25 5.94 -1.37
N TRP A 195 5.99 5.45 -0.17
CA TRP A 195 5.99 4.02 0.17
C TRP A 195 5.10 3.19 -0.75
N ALA A 196 3.93 3.71 -1.05
CA ALA A 196 2.98 3.08 -1.95
C ALA A 196 3.54 2.88 -3.37
N VAL A 197 4.29 3.85 -3.86
CA VAL A 197 4.95 3.81 -5.16
C VAL A 197 6.16 2.89 -5.11
N GLU A 198 6.96 2.96 -4.05
CA GLU A 198 8.11 2.07 -3.83
C GLU A 198 7.71 0.60 -3.90
N MET A 199 6.60 0.20 -3.23
CA MET A 199 6.09 -1.17 -3.26
C MET A 199 5.83 -1.64 -4.70
N ILE A 200 5.14 -0.83 -5.51
CA ILE A 200 4.82 -1.13 -6.91
C ILE A 200 6.10 -1.29 -7.73
N LEU A 201 7.02 -0.32 -7.62
CA LEU A 201 8.24 -0.31 -8.41
C LEU A 201 9.17 -1.46 -8.04
N LYS A 202 9.43 -1.67 -6.75
CA LYS A 202 10.26 -2.80 -6.27
C LYS A 202 9.62 -4.14 -6.61
N GLY A 203 8.30 -4.28 -6.46
CA GLY A 203 7.57 -5.48 -6.85
C GLY A 203 7.77 -5.81 -8.32
N LYS A 204 7.56 -4.84 -9.22
CA LYS A 204 7.77 -5.02 -10.66
C LYS A 204 9.22 -5.33 -11.01
N LEU A 205 10.17 -4.61 -10.42
CA LEU A 205 11.61 -4.79 -10.70
C LEU A 205 12.15 -6.13 -10.20
N ALA A 206 11.58 -6.67 -9.13
CA ALA A 206 11.89 -8.00 -8.61
C ALA A 206 11.21 -9.14 -9.38
N GLY A 207 10.32 -8.83 -10.35
CA GLY A 207 9.64 -9.81 -11.18
C GLY A 207 8.32 -10.34 -10.59
N PHE A 208 7.82 -9.77 -9.49
CA PHE A 208 6.54 -10.15 -8.92
C PHE A 208 5.37 -9.65 -9.75
N ARG A 209 4.26 -10.40 -9.69
CA ARG A 209 3.02 -10.09 -10.40
C ARG A 209 2.23 -9.05 -9.62
N VAL A 210 2.17 -7.84 -10.16
CA VAL A 210 1.40 -6.72 -9.62
C VAL A 210 0.15 -6.55 -10.47
N VAL A 211 -1.03 -6.65 -9.85
CA VAL A 211 -2.33 -6.63 -10.53
C VAL A 211 -3.22 -5.56 -9.90
N GLU A 212 -3.95 -4.79 -10.72
CA GLU A 212 -5.01 -3.91 -10.25
C GLU A 212 -6.35 -4.64 -10.14
N VAL A 213 -7.12 -4.25 -9.12
CA VAL A 213 -8.49 -4.70 -8.87
C VAL A 213 -9.37 -3.46 -8.74
N PRO A 214 -10.51 -3.37 -9.44
CA PRO A 214 -11.42 -2.26 -9.27
C PRO A 214 -12.00 -2.24 -7.85
N VAL A 215 -12.00 -1.05 -7.24
CA VAL A 215 -12.60 -0.81 -5.91
C VAL A 215 -13.38 0.48 -5.92
N SER A 216 -14.43 0.55 -5.10
CA SER A 216 -15.20 1.77 -4.91
C SER A 216 -14.41 2.80 -4.08
N TYR A 217 -14.70 4.08 -4.30
CA TYR A 217 -14.05 5.15 -3.56
C TYR A 217 -15.05 6.26 -3.21
N HIS A 218 -15.03 6.67 -1.95
CA HIS A 218 -16.00 7.59 -1.36
C HIS A 218 -15.31 8.82 -0.77
N PRO A 219 -16.06 9.91 -0.55
CA PRO A 219 -15.53 11.02 0.22
C PRO A 219 -15.11 10.54 1.60
N ARG A 220 -13.89 10.91 2.00
CA ARG A 220 -13.36 10.58 3.34
C ARG A 220 -14.19 11.20 4.46
N ILE A 221 -14.19 10.56 5.60
CA ILE A 221 -14.69 11.14 6.83
C ILE A 221 -13.52 11.90 7.46
N GLY A 222 -13.72 13.19 7.77
CA GLY A 222 -12.68 14.05 8.35
C GLY A 222 -11.90 14.88 7.32
N LYS A 223 -10.75 15.44 7.75
CA LYS A 223 -9.94 16.38 6.94
C LYS A 223 -8.70 15.69 6.36
N SER A 224 -8.40 15.97 5.09
CA SER A 224 -7.15 15.50 4.47
C SER A 224 -5.93 16.11 5.16
N LYS A 225 -4.96 15.27 5.49
CA LYS A 225 -3.70 15.68 6.17
C LYS A 225 -2.56 15.93 5.18
N ILE A 226 -2.72 15.51 3.91
CA ILE A 226 -1.69 15.62 2.87
C ILE A 226 -2.12 16.63 1.79
N SER A 227 -3.34 16.54 1.30
CA SER A 227 -3.84 17.32 0.14
C SER A 227 -4.62 18.58 0.53
N GLY A 228 -4.46 19.08 1.75
CA GLY A 228 -5.18 20.28 2.22
C GLY A 228 -4.70 21.60 1.62
N THR A 229 -3.56 21.61 0.89
CA THR A 229 -3.01 22.82 0.24
C THR A 229 -2.50 22.50 -1.15
N LEU A 230 -2.61 23.48 -2.08
CA LEU A 230 -2.09 23.35 -3.44
C LEU A 230 -0.57 23.06 -3.45
N ARG A 231 0.19 23.74 -2.57
CA ARG A 231 1.64 23.51 -2.42
C ARG A 231 1.96 22.09 -1.98
N GLY A 232 1.20 21.54 -1.03
CA GLY A 232 1.35 20.15 -0.57
C GLY A 232 1.08 19.14 -1.69
N THR A 233 0.03 19.37 -2.48
CA THR A 233 -0.33 18.50 -3.61
C THR A 233 0.74 18.51 -4.70
N VAL A 234 1.24 19.69 -5.09
CA VAL A 234 2.31 19.82 -6.10
C VAL A 234 3.61 19.20 -5.60
N GLY A 235 3.98 19.44 -4.33
CA GLY A 235 5.16 18.84 -3.72
C GLY A 235 5.09 17.32 -3.68
N ALA A 236 3.93 16.75 -3.33
CA ALA A 236 3.69 15.30 -3.34
C ALA A 236 3.80 14.72 -4.76
N ALA A 237 3.19 15.37 -5.75
CA ALA A 237 3.28 14.94 -7.15
C ALA A 237 4.73 14.94 -7.65
N TRP A 238 5.47 16.03 -7.42
CA TRP A 238 6.88 16.13 -7.77
C TRP A 238 7.72 15.03 -7.10
N PHE A 239 7.50 14.80 -5.82
CA PHE A 239 8.20 13.75 -5.09
C PHE A 239 7.95 12.37 -5.70
N ILE A 240 6.68 12.02 -5.96
CA ILE A 240 6.29 10.75 -6.57
C ILE A 240 6.95 10.58 -7.94
N LEU A 241 6.86 11.57 -8.82
CA LEU A 241 7.46 11.52 -10.16
C LEU A 241 8.97 11.38 -10.09
N SER A 242 9.63 12.14 -9.20
CA SER A 242 11.08 12.04 -8.99
C SER A 242 11.50 10.68 -8.44
N LEU A 243 10.68 10.07 -7.58
CA LEU A 243 10.91 8.73 -7.04
C LEU A 243 10.85 7.69 -8.16
N ILE A 244 9.82 7.73 -9.03
CA ILE A 244 9.68 6.82 -10.17
C ILE A 244 10.91 6.88 -11.07
N VAL A 245 11.35 8.09 -11.44
CA VAL A 245 12.53 8.29 -12.30
C VAL A 245 13.81 7.82 -11.62
N ARG A 246 14.00 8.13 -10.34
CA ARG A 246 15.18 7.75 -9.55
C ARG A 246 15.33 6.23 -9.46
N TYR A 247 14.25 5.50 -9.17
CA TYR A 247 14.26 4.03 -9.12
C TYR A 247 14.59 3.43 -10.48
N TYR A 248 14.09 3.99 -11.57
CA TYR A 248 14.38 3.54 -12.93
C TYR A 248 15.88 3.62 -13.26
N PHE A 249 16.50 4.79 -13.05
CA PHE A 249 17.93 4.95 -13.33
C PHE A 249 18.81 4.14 -12.38
N ARG A 250 18.45 4.05 -11.10
CA ARG A 250 19.16 3.24 -10.11
C ARG A 250 19.17 1.77 -10.52
N HIS A 251 18.03 1.24 -10.94
CA HIS A 251 17.93 -0.14 -11.41
C HIS A 251 18.74 -0.39 -12.69
N ARG A 252 18.67 0.52 -13.67
CA ARG A 252 19.46 0.42 -14.90
C ARG A 252 20.97 0.41 -14.63
N ARG A 253 21.45 1.28 -13.73
CA ARG A 253 22.86 1.30 -13.34
C ARG A 253 23.28 0.00 -12.66
N ALA A 254 22.46 -0.58 -11.79
CA ALA A 254 22.75 -1.85 -11.13
C ALA A 254 22.86 -3.02 -12.13
N ARG A 255 22.07 -2.99 -13.23
CA ARG A 255 22.12 -4.01 -14.29
C ARG A 255 23.26 -3.82 -15.30
N ASN A 256 23.82 -2.63 -15.43
CA ASN A 256 24.85 -2.32 -16.41
C ASN A 256 26.03 -1.57 -15.76
N PRO A 257 26.88 -2.28 -14.95
CA PRO A 257 27.96 -1.66 -14.21
C PRO A 257 29.12 -1.15 -15.09
N ARG A 258 29.06 -1.34 -16.43
CA ARG A 258 30.12 -0.93 -17.37
C ARG A 258 29.99 0.51 -17.88
N THR A 259 28.99 1.28 -17.44
CA THR A 259 28.74 2.67 -17.89
C THR A 259 28.84 3.70 -16.76
N ALA A 260 29.50 3.40 -15.68
CA ALA A 260 29.77 4.32 -14.56
C ALA A 260 31.28 4.66 -14.48
#